data_b972b9eb013e337be3d95db494ef95b6
#
_entry.id   b972b9eb013e337be3d95db494ef95b6
#
_cell.length_a   1.000
_cell.length_b   1.000
_cell.length_c   1.000
_cell.angle_alpha   90.00
_cell.angle_beta   90.00
_cell.angle_gamma   90.00
#
_symmetry.space_group_name_H-M   'P 1'
#
loop_
_entity.id
_entity.type
_entity.pdbx_description
1 polymer ?
#
loop_
_entity_poly.entity_id
_entity_poly.type
_entity_poly.pdbx_seq_one_letter_code
_entity_poly.pdbx_strand_id
1 'polypeptide(L)'
;MIYSEQKPFDEIIAYFEKDSSIFVLGCNGCAQSSGSGGPKQVEEMKQKLEAAGKKVPGSKVIDFLCGKALVKTDLKGRVDQLKAADAVLVLTCGIGVQCVAAALNKPVYPGCNTVNLGGNRGEWEGTERCYECGQCLLYHTGGICPLTACTKSLISG
;
A
#
# COMPACT_ATOMS: atom_id res chain seq x y z
N MET A 1 2.37 14.84 2.70
CA MET A 1 1.63 13.72 2.07
C MET A 1 2.63 12.75 1.45
N ILE A 2 2.31 11.47 1.36
CA ILE A 2 3.15 10.47 0.68
C ILE A 2 2.59 10.25 -0.72
N TYR A 3 3.39 10.51 -1.75
CA TYR A 3 3.00 10.24 -3.12
C TYR A 3 3.36 8.80 -3.49
N SER A 4 2.39 8.06 -4.02
CA SER A 4 2.58 6.68 -4.46
C SER A 4 2.00 6.46 -5.86
N GLU A 5 2.59 5.53 -6.60
CA GLU A 5 2.15 5.09 -7.91
C GLU A 5 1.87 3.59 -7.88
N GLN A 6 0.86 3.14 -8.61
CA GLN A 6 0.62 1.70 -8.73
C GLN A 6 1.80 1.02 -9.44
N LYS A 7 2.16 -0.15 -8.95
CA LYS A 7 3.10 -1.03 -9.65
C LYS A 7 2.51 -1.53 -10.96
N PRO A 8 3.36 -1.87 -11.95
CA PRO A 8 2.91 -2.61 -13.13
C PRO A 8 2.16 -3.89 -12.72
N PHE A 9 1.07 -4.21 -13.43
CA PHE A 9 0.26 -5.37 -13.08
C PHE A 9 1.04 -6.69 -13.15
N ASP A 10 1.97 -6.81 -14.09
CA ASP A 10 2.84 -8.00 -14.24
C ASP A 10 3.71 -8.21 -13.00
N GLU A 11 4.18 -7.12 -12.36
CA GLU A 11 4.91 -7.21 -11.11
C GLU A 11 3.99 -7.65 -9.96
N ILE A 12 2.77 -7.12 -9.91
CA ILE A 12 1.79 -7.47 -8.88
C ILE A 12 1.40 -8.95 -9.00
N ILE A 13 1.06 -9.42 -10.19
CA ILE A 13 0.58 -10.79 -10.37
C ILE A 13 1.67 -11.83 -10.07
N ALA A 14 2.93 -11.48 -10.28
CA ALA A 14 4.06 -12.35 -9.98
C ALA A 14 4.19 -12.68 -8.48
N TYR A 15 3.70 -11.82 -7.57
CA TYR A 15 3.67 -12.13 -6.14
C TYR A 15 2.75 -13.32 -5.82
N PHE A 16 1.75 -13.56 -6.66
CA PHE A 16 0.65 -14.48 -6.38
C PHE A 16 0.72 -15.77 -7.20
N GLU A 17 1.90 -16.22 -7.59
CA GLU A 17 2.05 -17.48 -8.35
C GLU A 17 1.41 -18.68 -7.63
N LYS A 18 1.54 -18.72 -6.29
CA LYS A 18 1.02 -19.80 -5.44
C LYS A 18 -0.32 -19.46 -4.78
N ASP A 19 -0.69 -18.18 -4.73
CA ASP A 19 -1.89 -17.72 -4.06
C ASP A 19 -3.05 -17.65 -5.04
N SER A 20 -4.16 -18.30 -4.72
CA SER A 20 -5.35 -18.36 -5.57
C SER A 20 -6.39 -17.31 -5.18
N SER A 21 -6.36 -16.87 -3.93
CA SER A 21 -7.38 -16.00 -3.34
C SER A 21 -6.76 -14.78 -2.67
N ILE A 22 -7.10 -13.60 -3.14
CA ILE A 22 -6.45 -12.34 -2.76
C ILE A 22 -7.48 -11.36 -2.22
N PHE A 23 -7.28 -10.87 -1.00
CA PHE A 23 -8.06 -9.74 -0.46
C PHE A 23 -7.39 -8.42 -0.84
N VAL A 24 -8.15 -7.45 -1.36
CA VAL A 24 -7.60 -6.16 -1.80
C VAL A 24 -7.92 -5.06 -0.80
N LEU A 25 -6.89 -4.37 -0.32
CA LEU A 25 -7.00 -3.19 0.53
C LEU A 25 -6.55 -1.93 -0.20
N GLY A 26 -7.32 -0.87 -0.07
CA GLY A 26 -6.98 0.46 -0.56
C GLY A 26 -6.89 1.47 0.57
N CYS A 27 -6.14 2.55 0.34
CA CYS A 27 -6.01 3.67 1.26
C CYS A 27 -6.70 4.91 0.68
N ASN A 28 -7.67 5.43 1.42
CA ASN A 28 -8.42 6.64 1.04
C ASN A 28 -7.73 7.95 1.48
N GLY A 29 -6.52 7.86 2.01
CA GLY A 29 -5.68 9.00 2.35
C GLY A 29 -4.73 9.40 1.22
N CYS A 30 -3.43 9.35 1.49
CA CYS A 30 -2.40 9.74 0.51
C CYS A 30 -2.49 8.98 -0.82
N ALA A 31 -2.76 7.67 -0.79
CA ALA A 31 -2.87 6.87 -2.00
C ALA A 31 -4.11 7.22 -2.84
N GLN A 32 -5.21 7.60 -2.23
CA GLN A 32 -6.36 8.16 -2.95
C GLN A 32 -6.00 9.48 -3.62
N SER A 33 -5.35 10.39 -2.89
CA SER A 33 -4.95 11.70 -3.41
C SER A 33 -3.94 11.60 -4.54
N SER A 34 -3.06 10.59 -4.53
CA SER A 34 -2.13 10.30 -5.63
C SER A 34 -2.73 9.46 -6.76
N GLY A 35 -3.99 9.06 -6.66
CA GLY A 35 -4.66 8.24 -7.66
C GLY A 35 -4.17 6.79 -7.73
N SER A 36 -3.55 6.28 -6.66
CA SER A 36 -2.92 4.95 -6.66
C SER A 36 -3.65 3.90 -5.81
N GLY A 37 -4.52 4.28 -4.86
CA GLY A 37 -5.08 3.33 -3.90
C GLY A 37 -6.49 3.58 -3.42
N GLY A 38 -7.24 4.49 -4.04
CA GLY A 38 -8.62 4.80 -3.67
C GLY A 38 -9.65 3.76 -4.15
N PRO A 39 -10.95 4.05 -3.94
CA PRO A 39 -12.03 3.12 -4.29
C PRO A 39 -12.01 2.68 -5.75
N LYS A 40 -11.76 3.61 -6.67
CA LYS A 40 -11.66 3.33 -8.11
C LYS A 40 -10.53 2.35 -8.40
N GLN A 41 -9.34 2.61 -7.86
CA GLN A 41 -8.16 1.78 -8.08
C GLN A 41 -8.32 0.37 -7.48
N VAL A 42 -8.99 0.26 -6.34
CA VAL A 42 -9.32 -1.03 -5.72
C VAL A 42 -10.25 -1.84 -6.62
N GLU A 43 -11.29 -1.24 -7.17
CA GLU A 43 -12.22 -1.93 -8.06
C GLU A 43 -11.54 -2.35 -9.39
N GLU A 44 -10.76 -1.47 -10.00
CA GLU A 44 -9.97 -1.79 -11.19
C GLU A 44 -8.98 -2.93 -10.94
N MET A 45 -8.30 -2.92 -9.79
CA MET A 45 -7.35 -3.98 -9.42
C MET A 45 -8.05 -5.32 -9.19
N LYS A 46 -9.21 -5.31 -8.55
CA LYS A 46 -10.03 -6.50 -8.36
C LYS A 46 -10.39 -7.13 -9.71
N GLN A 47 -10.89 -6.32 -10.66
CA GLN A 47 -11.24 -6.80 -12.01
C GLN A 47 -10.03 -7.39 -12.74
N LYS A 48 -8.85 -6.76 -12.63
CA LYS A 48 -7.61 -7.27 -13.22
C LYS A 48 -7.20 -8.62 -12.63
N LEU A 49 -7.29 -8.77 -11.30
CA LEU A 49 -6.98 -10.02 -10.61
C LEU A 49 -7.94 -11.14 -11.00
N GLU A 50 -9.25 -10.85 -11.07
CA GLU A 50 -10.27 -11.81 -11.49
C GLU A 50 -10.07 -12.23 -12.95
N ALA A 51 -9.74 -11.29 -13.84
CA ALA A 51 -9.40 -11.58 -15.24
C ALA A 51 -8.13 -12.45 -15.38
N ALA A 52 -7.20 -12.33 -14.45
CA ALA A 52 -6.00 -13.18 -14.37
C ALA A 52 -6.26 -14.54 -13.67
N GLY A 53 -7.52 -14.89 -13.41
CA GLY A 53 -7.91 -16.18 -12.82
C GLY A 53 -7.76 -16.26 -11.30
N LYS A 54 -7.52 -15.14 -10.61
CA LYS A 54 -7.47 -15.11 -9.15
C LYS A 54 -8.85 -14.88 -8.54
N LYS A 55 -9.10 -15.43 -7.37
CA LYS A 55 -10.33 -15.16 -6.60
C LYS A 55 -10.13 -13.93 -5.73
N VAL A 56 -11.12 -13.06 -5.68
CA VAL A 56 -11.12 -11.90 -4.78
C VAL A 56 -12.30 -12.01 -3.82
N PRO A 57 -12.13 -12.67 -2.66
CA PRO A 57 -13.22 -12.89 -1.70
C PRO A 57 -13.75 -11.59 -1.09
N GLY A 58 -12.97 -10.52 -1.19
CA GLY A 58 -13.40 -9.22 -0.74
C GLY A 58 -12.38 -8.13 -0.95
N SER A 59 -12.84 -6.91 -0.78
CA SER A 59 -12.01 -5.72 -0.82
C SER A 59 -12.51 -4.69 0.20
N LYS A 60 -11.64 -3.78 0.61
CA LYS A 60 -12.00 -2.68 1.50
C LYS A 60 -11.08 -1.48 1.24
N VAL A 61 -11.65 -0.30 1.32
CA VAL A 61 -10.88 0.95 1.37
C VAL A 61 -10.97 1.49 2.80
N ILE A 62 -9.84 1.87 3.36
CA ILE A 62 -9.70 2.40 4.72
C ILE A 62 -9.06 3.77 4.63
N ASP A 63 -9.52 4.75 5.40
CA ASP A 63 -9.10 6.14 5.27
C ASP A 63 -7.59 6.33 5.44
N PHE A 64 -7.00 5.70 6.44
CA PHE A 64 -5.56 5.77 6.69
C PHE A 64 -5.01 4.40 7.07
N LEU A 65 -4.49 3.66 6.08
CA LEU A 65 -3.86 2.36 6.32
C LEU A 65 -2.58 2.43 7.18
N CYS A 66 -2.02 3.61 7.38
CA CYS A 66 -0.94 3.85 8.33
C CYS A 66 -1.42 3.89 9.80
N GLY A 67 -2.73 3.88 10.05
CA GLY A 67 -3.33 3.84 11.39
C GLY A 67 -3.67 2.41 11.82
N LYS A 68 -2.81 1.76 12.61
CA LYS A 68 -3.00 0.37 13.04
C LYS A 68 -4.34 0.10 13.75
N ALA A 69 -4.82 1.07 14.52
CA ALA A 69 -6.11 0.98 15.20
C ALA A 69 -7.28 0.99 14.19
N LEU A 70 -7.23 1.88 13.20
CA LEU A 70 -8.21 1.95 12.11
C LEU A 70 -8.24 0.64 11.31
N VAL A 71 -7.09 0.15 10.90
CA VAL A 71 -6.98 -1.13 10.17
C VAL A 71 -7.65 -2.25 10.94
N LYS A 72 -7.34 -2.40 12.23
CA LYS A 72 -7.94 -3.44 13.06
C LYS A 72 -9.45 -3.27 13.23
N THR A 73 -9.92 -2.04 13.41
CA THR A 73 -11.35 -1.76 13.63
C THR A 73 -12.15 -2.00 12.35
N ASP A 74 -11.69 -1.48 11.21
CA ASP A 74 -12.42 -1.58 9.95
C ASP A 74 -12.44 -3.01 9.37
N LEU A 75 -11.42 -3.80 9.68
CA LEU A 75 -11.34 -5.19 9.22
C LEU A 75 -12.12 -6.18 10.11
N LYS A 76 -12.61 -5.78 11.29
CA LYS A 76 -13.44 -6.65 12.14
C LYS A 76 -14.67 -7.22 11.41
N GLY A 77 -15.32 -6.40 10.58
CA GLY A 77 -16.48 -6.82 9.78
C GLY A 77 -16.13 -7.66 8.52
N ARG A 78 -14.86 -7.95 8.27
CA ARG A 78 -14.37 -8.65 7.08
C ARG A 78 -13.57 -9.91 7.38
N VAL A 79 -13.69 -10.41 8.60
CA VAL A 79 -12.90 -11.55 9.10
C VAL A 79 -13.09 -12.80 8.23
N ASP A 80 -14.31 -13.10 7.79
CA ASP A 80 -14.57 -14.28 6.98
C ASP A 80 -13.98 -14.16 5.58
N GLN A 81 -14.06 -12.98 4.96
CA GLN A 81 -13.44 -12.70 3.67
C GLN A 81 -11.91 -12.74 3.76
N LEU A 82 -11.35 -12.22 4.85
CA LEU A 82 -9.92 -12.30 5.11
C LEU A 82 -9.47 -13.74 5.35
N LYS A 83 -10.25 -14.56 6.06
CA LYS A 83 -9.94 -15.98 6.24
C LYS A 83 -9.96 -16.76 4.92
N ALA A 84 -10.86 -16.41 4.01
CA ALA A 84 -10.98 -17.02 2.69
C ALA A 84 -9.86 -16.60 1.71
N ALA A 85 -9.09 -15.56 2.04
CA ALA A 85 -7.97 -15.12 1.23
C ALA A 85 -6.66 -15.81 1.66
N ASP A 86 -5.83 -16.18 0.71
CA ASP A 86 -4.47 -16.69 0.96
C ASP A 86 -3.52 -15.52 1.31
N ALA A 87 -3.70 -14.39 0.64
CA ALA A 87 -2.85 -13.22 0.76
C ALA A 87 -3.65 -11.90 0.68
N VAL A 88 -3.00 -10.81 1.04
CA VAL A 88 -3.57 -9.45 0.98
C VAL A 88 -2.72 -8.58 0.07
N LEU A 89 -3.33 -8.00 -0.94
CA LEU A 89 -2.73 -6.94 -1.76
C LEU A 89 -3.12 -5.59 -1.21
N VAL A 90 -2.15 -4.70 -1.02
CA VAL A 90 -2.39 -3.39 -0.40
C VAL A 90 -2.00 -2.26 -1.35
N LEU A 91 -2.97 -1.44 -1.75
CA LEU A 91 -2.77 -0.26 -2.60
C LEU A 91 -2.54 0.96 -1.71
N THR A 92 -1.31 1.14 -1.27
CA THR A 92 -0.90 2.20 -0.35
C THR A 92 0.62 2.42 -0.37
N CYS A 93 1.09 3.41 0.36
CA CYS A 93 2.52 3.65 0.59
C CYS A 93 3.14 2.58 1.51
N GLY A 94 4.46 2.55 1.58
CA GLY A 94 5.21 1.57 2.40
C GLY A 94 4.82 1.55 3.89
N ILE A 95 4.47 2.70 4.48
CA ILE A 95 4.01 2.77 5.88
C ILE A 95 2.70 2.00 6.06
N GLY A 96 1.75 2.18 5.12
CA GLY A 96 0.49 1.47 5.16
C GLY A 96 0.67 -0.05 4.99
N VAL A 97 1.55 -0.48 4.09
CA VAL A 97 1.89 -1.91 3.91
C VAL A 97 2.40 -2.52 5.22
N GLN A 98 3.36 -1.86 5.87
CA GLN A 98 3.94 -2.34 7.13
C GLN A 98 2.89 -2.37 8.26
N CYS A 99 2.04 -1.36 8.32
CA CYS A 99 0.97 -1.28 9.31
C CYS A 99 -0.04 -2.43 9.14
N VAL A 100 -0.45 -2.71 7.90
CA VAL A 100 -1.34 -3.83 7.58
C VAL A 100 -0.67 -5.17 7.90
N ALA A 101 0.59 -5.35 7.52
CA ALA A 101 1.35 -6.57 7.82
C ALA A 101 1.46 -6.81 9.34
N ALA A 102 1.68 -5.75 10.12
CA ALA A 102 1.71 -5.85 11.59
C ALA A 102 0.33 -6.06 12.24
N ALA A 103 -0.76 -5.81 11.49
CA ALA A 103 -2.12 -5.98 12.00
C ALA A 103 -2.72 -7.35 11.64
N LEU A 104 -2.27 -7.97 10.55
CA LEU A 104 -2.78 -9.22 10.02
C LEU A 104 -1.74 -10.33 10.13
N ASN A 105 -2.20 -11.56 10.41
CA ASN A 105 -1.36 -12.75 10.39
C ASN A 105 -1.48 -13.46 9.03
N LYS A 106 -1.13 -12.73 7.96
CA LYS A 106 -1.19 -13.21 6.57
C LYS A 106 -0.09 -12.57 5.74
N PRO A 107 0.32 -13.18 4.62
CA PRO A 107 1.18 -12.52 3.64
C PRO A 107 0.53 -11.23 3.12
N VAL A 108 1.28 -10.14 3.15
CA VAL A 108 0.85 -8.80 2.68
C VAL A 108 1.82 -8.32 1.62
N TYR A 109 1.28 -7.99 0.45
CA TYR A 109 2.06 -7.58 -0.70
C TYR A 109 1.75 -6.13 -1.10
N PRO A 110 2.77 -5.33 -1.45
CA PRO A 110 2.59 -3.95 -1.88
C PRO A 110 2.10 -3.88 -3.33
N GLY A 111 1.02 -3.16 -3.57
CA GLY A 111 0.54 -2.86 -4.92
C GLY A 111 0.99 -1.49 -5.45
N CYS A 112 1.72 -0.71 -4.65
CA CYS A 112 2.23 0.61 -5.03
C CYS A 112 3.69 0.77 -4.67
N ASN A 113 4.35 1.66 -5.42
CA ASN A 113 5.67 2.21 -5.10
C ASN A 113 5.48 3.55 -4.39
N THR A 114 6.21 3.79 -3.32
CA THR A 114 6.33 5.13 -2.73
C THR A 114 7.34 5.92 -3.53
N VAL A 115 6.92 7.02 -4.13
CA VAL A 115 7.75 7.82 -5.05
C VAL A 115 8.40 8.98 -4.31
N ASN A 116 7.63 9.71 -3.50
CA ASN A 116 8.15 10.83 -2.71
C ASN A 116 7.32 11.09 -1.45
N LEU A 117 7.90 11.90 -0.58
CA LEU A 117 7.30 12.42 0.65
C LEU A 117 7.25 13.93 0.56
N GLY A 118 6.15 14.54 1.00
CA GLY A 118 6.01 15.98 1.01
C GLY A 118 4.69 16.46 0.45
N GLY A 119 4.70 17.58 -0.26
CA GLY A 119 3.52 18.18 -0.87
C GLY A 119 2.91 17.31 -1.98
N ASN A 120 1.78 17.75 -2.49
CA ASN A 120 1.18 17.15 -3.66
C ASN A 120 2.04 17.37 -4.90
N ARG A 121 2.01 16.42 -5.83
CA ARG A 121 2.66 16.58 -7.12
C ARG A 121 2.07 17.80 -7.83
N GLY A 122 2.89 18.80 -8.09
CA GLY A 122 2.48 20.07 -8.71
C GLY A 122 2.28 21.24 -7.74
N GLU A 123 2.26 21.03 -6.42
CA GLU A 123 2.25 22.10 -5.43
C GLU A 123 3.66 22.59 -5.07
N TRP A 124 4.68 21.76 -5.32
CA TRP A 124 6.07 22.05 -5.02
C TRP A 124 6.90 21.77 -6.26
N GLU A 125 7.38 22.80 -6.90
CA GLU A 125 8.36 22.67 -7.97
C GLU A 125 9.69 22.23 -7.37
N GLY A 126 10.22 21.15 -7.90
CA GLY A 126 11.53 20.67 -7.52
C GLY A 126 11.50 19.36 -6.78
N THR A 127 12.63 18.91 -6.44
CA THR A 127 12.99 17.61 -5.88
C THR A 127 12.08 17.20 -4.72
N GLU A 128 10.94 16.69 -5.04
CA GLU A 128 9.94 16.12 -4.13
C GLU A 128 10.40 14.82 -3.49
N ARG A 129 11.68 14.67 -3.34
CA ARG A 129 12.28 13.59 -2.58
C ARG A 129 12.21 13.97 -1.10
N CYS A 130 12.09 12.99 -0.25
CA CYS A 130 11.97 13.19 1.19
C CYS A 130 12.89 14.34 1.68
N TYR A 131 12.27 15.39 2.15
CA TYR A 131 12.97 16.62 2.60
C TYR A 131 13.68 16.41 3.93
N GLU A 132 13.30 15.38 4.70
CA GLU A 132 13.71 15.29 6.09
C GLU A 132 15.14 14.86 6.29
N CYS A 133 15.73 14.10 5.39
CA CYS A 133 17.14 13.72 5.55
C CYS A 133 18.02 13.89 4.31
N GLY A 134 17.47 14.18 3.14
CA GLY A 134 18.21 14.33 1.88
C GLY A 134 19.04 13.13 1.45
N GLN A 135 18.94 12.01 2.15
CA GLN A 135 19.73 10.79 1.95
C GLN A 135 18.85 9.55 1.84
N CYS A 136 17.60 9.75 1.44
CA CYS A 136 16.65 8.66 1.33
C CYS A 136 17.01 7.77 0.15
N LEU A 137 17.26 6.50 0.45
CA LEU A 137 17.58 5.47 -0.53
C LEU A 137 16.34 4.82 -1.14
N LEU A 138 15.21 5.56 -1.27
CA LEU A 138 14.00 5.06 -1.94
C LEU A 138 14.31 4.40 -3.28
N TYR A 139 15.23 4.98 -4.01
CA TYR A 139 15.73 4.43 -5.27
C TYR A 139 16.40 3.06 -5.10
N HIS A 140 17.11 2.84 -4.01
CA HIS A 140 17.82 1.59 -3.74
C HIS A 140 17.00 0.56 -2.97
N THR A 141 15.87 0.95 -2.41
CA THR A 141 14.99 0.07 -1.63
C THR A 141 13.80 -0.46 -2.44
N GLY A 142 13.79 -0.28 -3.75
CA GLY A 142 12.69 -0.74 -4.59
C GLY A 142 11.34 -0.05 -4.32
N GLY A 143 11.37 1.22 -3.86
CA GLY A 143 10.17 1.99 -3.59
C GLY A 143 9.55 1.75 -2.20
N ILE A 144 10.20 1.01 -1.33
CA ILE A 144 9.77 0.88 0.06
C ILE A 144 10.11 2.17 0.80
N CYS A 145 9.12 2.82 1.43
CA CYS A 145 9.34 4.04 2.18
C CYS A 145 10.35 3.81 3.31
N PRO A 146 11.53 4.45 3.29
CA PRO A 146 12.57 4.21 4.28
C PRO A 146 12.36 4.97 5.58
N LEU A 147 11.28 5.77 5.73
CA LEU A 147 11.00 6.46 7.00
C LEU A 147 10.94 5.52 8.19
N THR A 148 10.44 4.32 7.98
CA THR A 148 10.36 3.31 9.04
C THR A 148 11.66 2.54 9.25
N ALA A 149 12.58 2.61 8.28
CA ALA A 149 13.91 1.97 8.35
C ALA A 149 15.04 2.99 8.47
N CYS A 150 14.75 4.30 8.41
CA CYS A 150 15.74 5.35 8.50
C CYS A 150 16.18 5.57 9.95
N THR A 151 17.41 5.20 10.27
CA THR A 151 17.98 5.40 11.61
C THR A 151 18.02 6.86 12.04
N LYS A 152 18.05 7.81 11.11
CA LYS A 152 18.02 9.25 11.42
C LYS A 152 16.64 9.71 11.94
N SER A 153 15.55 9.15 11.46
CA SER A 153 14.22 9.48 11.97
C SER A 153 13.97 8.96 13.39
N LEU A 154 14.74 7.95 13.81
CA LEU A 154 14.71 7.42 15.19
C LEU A 154 15.55 8.26 16.17
N ILE A 155 16.49 9.06 15.67
CA ILE A 155 17.44 9.85 16.47
C ILE A 155 16.98 11.30 16.60
N SER A 156 16.19 11.80 15.68
CA SER A 156 15.70 13.19 15.64
C SER A 156 14.33 13.42 16.30
N GLY A 157 13.82 12.39 16.97
CA GLY A 157 12.57 12.47 17.75
C GLY A 157 12.76 13.08 19.12
#